data_76a7bccf0013b4ba098f7bb5116b0fee
#
_entry.id   76a7bccf0013b4ba098f7bb5116b0fee
#
_cell.length_a   1.000
_cell.length_b   1.000
_cell.length_c   1.000
_cell.angle_alpha   90.00
_cell.angle_beta   90.00
_cell.angle_gamma   90.00
#
_symmetry.space_group_name_H-M   'P 1'
#
loop_
_entity.id
_entity.type
_entity.pdbx_description
1 polymer ?
#
loop_
_entity_poly.entity_id
_entity_poly.type
_entity_poly.pdbx_seq_one_letter_code
_entity_poly.pdbx_strand_id
1 'polypeptide(L)'
;YAEFNTLHVAEYLKEHPDAAPIGADGLVSPPPDGWQGICPSHEAYRKSRMDAFRALLRDFGVDGVWLDYHHAHASWEQAEPNMPDTCFCERCLRRFEKDTGTRLPPAPTAERARLLLSTHRKAWVRWRCDLLTDWVREFREIRDAVRPRALLGTFHNPWTDEERGGARIEKLAIDLRAQAAHVDVFSPMPYHARFGHASDPAWISRQVAWLGKALGIEGRPGERHRIWPIVQVSDWGETVPLAQVPAVLDHGSRLPATGVMVFAWGGLRKQPEKIEAVGRTFRALRGPGR
;
A
#
# COMPACT_ATOMS: atom_id res chain seq x y z
N TYR A 1 -17.31 -2.19 -2.58
CA TYR A 1 -15.86 -2.50 -2.70
C TYR A 1 -15.43 -3.33 -1.50
N ALA A 2 -14.40 -4.16 -1.69
CA ALA A 2 -13.78 -4.95 -0.63
C ALA A 2 -12.31 -4.56 -0.46
N GLU A 3 -11.83 -4.59 0.77
CA GLU A 3 -10.42 -4.54 1.12
C GLU A 3 -9.88 -5.98 1.19
N PHE A 4 -8.66 -6.18 0.74
CA PHE A 4 -8.01 -7.48 0.73
C PHE A 4 -6.57 -7.39 1.22
N ASN A 5 -6.33 -7.87 2.44
CA ASN A 5 -4.99 -7.95 3.02
C ASN A 5 -4.10 -8.91 2.22
N THR A 6 -2.97 -8.41 1.77
CA THR A 6 -2.01 -9.20 0.98
C THR A 6 -0.90 -9.80 1.86
N LEU A 7 -0.05 -8.98 2.46
CA LEU A 7 1.17 -9.41 3.16
C LEU A 7 1.12 -9.22 4.69
N HIS A 8 -0.08 -8.97 5.25
CA HIS A 8 -0.29 -8.86 6.69
C HIS A 8 -1.43 -9.78 7.15
N VAL A 9 -1.10 -11.03 7.42
CA VAL A 9 -2.01 -12.05 7.97
C VAL A 9 -1.29 -12.78 9.09
N ALA A 10 -1.22 -12.14 10.27
CA ALA A 10 -0.45 -12.62 11.42
C ALA A 10 -0.84 -14.05 11.86
N GLU A 11 -2.10 -14.42 11.70
CA GLU A 11 -2.60 -15.78 12.06
C GLU A 11 -1.88 -16.87 11.25
N TYR A 12 -1.48 -16.58 10.00
CA TYR A 12 -0.78 -17.56 9.18
C TYR A 12 0.56 -17.98 9.80
N LEU A 13 1.23 -17.09 10.51
CA LEU A 13 2.53 -17.38 11.14
C LEU A 13 2.42 -18.33 12.35
N LYS A 14 1.24 -18.49 12.94
CA LYS A 14 1.06 -19.44 14.03
C LYS A 14 1.27 -20.89 13.57
N GLU A 15 0.85 -21.19 12.34
CA GLU A 15 0.99 -22.51 11.73
C GLU A 15 2.23 -22.61 10.83
N HIS A 16 2.71 -21.48 10.32
CA HIS A 16 3.83 -21.37 9.36
C HIS A 16 4.88 -20.36 9.82
N PRO A 17 5.60 -20.59 10.93
CA PRO A 17 6.58 -19.64 11.46
C PRO A 17 7.74 -19.37 10.49
N ASP A 18 8.00 -20.29 9.55
CA ASP A 18 9.00 -20.13 8.48
C ASP A 18 8.63 -19.08 7.42
N ALA A 19 7.36 -18.60 7.43
CA ALA A 19 6.91 -17.48 6.60
C ALA A 19 7.24 -16.11 7.21
N ALA A 20 7.80 -16.04 8.42
CA ALA A 20 8.22 -14.79 9.03
C ALA A 20 9.34 -14.12 8.25
N PRO A 21 9.33 -12.78 8.10
CA PRO A 21 10.42 -12.05 7.46
C PRO A 21 11.74 -12.17 8.26
N ILE A 22 12.85 -12.33 7.56
CA ILE A 22 14.20 -12.36 8.17
C ILE A 22 14.86 -11.00 7.96
N GLY A 23 15.40 -10.43 9.03
CA GLY A 23 16.15 -9.18 9.04
C GLY A 23 17.55 -9.29 8.45
N ALA A 24 18.21 -8.15 8.31
CA ALA A 24 19.59 -8.09 7.82
C ALA A 24 20.62 -8.74 8.77
N ASP A 25 20.27 -8.95 10.02
CA ASP A 25 21.04 -9.70 11.02
C ASP A 25 20.94 -11.23 10.88
N GLY A 26 20.04 -11.69 10.00
CA GLY A 26 19.76 -13.13 9.80
C GLY A 26 18.76 -13.72 10.78
N LEU A 27 18.16 -12.92 11.64
CA LEU A 27 17.16 -13.34 12.61
C LEU A 27 15.74 -13.01 12.13
N VAL A 28 14.74 -13.63 12.75
CA VAL A 28 13.33 -13.24 12.50
C VAL A 28 13.16 -11.77 12.86
N SER A 29 12.71 -10.96 11.91
CA SER A 29 12.43 -9.55 12.15
C SER A 29 11.19 -9.40 13.01
N PRO A 30 11.27 -8.76 14.18
CA PRO A 30 10.11 -8.56 15.03
C PRO A 30 9.08 -7.66 14.34
N PRO A 31 7.78 -7.76 14.73
CA PRO A 31 6.75 -6.88 14.18
C PRO A 31 7.07 -5.41 14.48
N PRO A 32 7.31 -4.55 13.47
CA PRO A 32 7.51 -3.14 13.72
C PRO A 32 6.21 -2.52 14.26
N ASP A 33 6.28 -1.96 15.46
CA ASP A 33 5.13 -1.35 16.16
C ASP A 33 3.88 -2.26 16.22
N GLY A 34 4.10 -3.57 16.31
CA GLY A 34 3.04 -4.58 16.37
C GLY A 34 2.50 -5.06 15.01
N TRP A 35 2.96 -4.50 13.89
CA TRP A 35 2.53 -4.90 12.55
C TRP A 35 3.39 -6.04 12.00
N GLN A 36 2.77 -7.21 11.85
CA GLN A 36 3.46 -8.42 11.40
C GLN A 36 3.27 -8.68 9.91
N GLY A 37 4.30 -8.46 9.12
CA GLY A 37 4.33 -8.84 7.70
C GLY A 37 4.69 -10.31 7.47
N ILE A 38 4.48 -10.78 6.25
CA ILE A 38 4.81 -12.13 5.78
C ILE A 38 5.90 -12.03 4.70
N CYS A 39 6.77 -13.02 4.62
CA CYS A 39 7.76 -13.14 3.55
C CYS A 39 7.06 -13.22 2.17
N PRO A 40 7.29 -12.28 1.25
CA PRO A 40 6.60 -12.25 -0.05
C PRO A 40 7.02 -13.39 -1.00
N SER A 41 8.12 -14.08 -0.69
CA SER A 41 8.59 -15.26 -1.45
C SER A 41 8.08 -16.58 -0.89
N HIS A 42 7.20 -16.57 0.13
CA HIS A 42 6.65 -17.80 0.67
C HIS A 42 5.54 -18.34 -0.25
N GLU A 43 5.85 -19.39 -1.03
CA GLU A 43 4.99 -19.87 -2.12
C GLU A 43 3.63 -20.38 -1.64
N ALA A 44 3.57 -21.16 -0.55
CA ALA A 44 2.32 -21.65 -0.01
C ALA A 44 1.42 -20.51 0.48
N TYR A 45 2.01 -19.47 1.10
CA TYR A 45 1.27 -18.27 1.49
C TYR A 45 0.73 -17.53 0.27
N ARG A 46 1.58 -17.28 -0.74
CA ARG A 46 1.16 -16.64 -2.00
C ARG A 46 -0.02 -17.38 -2.61
N LYS A 47 0.08 -18.71 -2.74
CA LYS A 47 -1.01 -19.53 -3.26
C LYS A 47 -2.29 -19.36 -2.44
N SER A 48 -2.21 -19.42 -1.11
CA SER A 48 -3.38 -19.25 -0.23
C SER A 48 -4.07 -17.88 -0.42
N ARG A 49 -3.29 -16.81 -0.62
CA ARG A 49 -3.83 -15.46 -0.89
C ARG A 49 -4.51 -15.38 -2.26
N MET A 50 -3.91 -15.96 -3.30
CA MET A 50 -4.51 -16.00 -4.64
C MET A 50 -5.81 -16.81 -4.65
N ASP A 51 -5.85 -17.94 -3.95
CA ASP A 51 -7.08 -18.75 -3.83
C ASP A 51 -8.17 -18.00 -3.05
N ALA A 52 -7.81 -17.32 -1.95
CA ALA A 52 -8.74 -16.49 -1.18
C ALA A 52 -9.28 -15.31 -2.00
N PHE A 53 -8.44 -14.64 -2.79
CA PHE A 53 -8.85 -13.56 -3.68
C PHE A 53 -9.83 -14.04 -4.77
N ARG A 54 -9.54 -15.19 -5.36
CA ARG A 54 -10.44 -15.84 -6.33
C ARG A 54 -11.79 -16.15 -5.71
N ALA A 55 -11.82 -16.72 -4.50
CA ALA A 55 -13.04 -17.02 -3.77
C ALA A 55 -13.83 -15.74 -3.46
N LEU A 56 -13.18 -14.68 -3.00
CA LEU A 56 -13.82 -13.38 -2.74
C LEU A 56 -14.54 -12.86 -3.99
N LEU A 57 -13.86 -12.86 -5.14
CA LEU A 57 -14.45 -12.37 -6.40
C LEU A 57 -15.60 -13.26 -6.91
N ARG A 58 -15.52 -14.57 -6.70
CA ARG A 58 -16.55 -15.53 -7.12
C ARG A 58 -17.78 -15.44 -6.23
N ASP A 59 -17.59 -15.37 -4.92
CA ASP A 59 -18.65 -15.61 -3.94
C ASP A 59 -19.36 -14.31 -3.54
N PHE A 60 -18.75 -13.13 -3.80
CA PHE A 60 -19.30 -11.83 -3.45
C PHE A 60 -19.47 -10.92 -4.67
N GLY A 61 -20.60 -10.20 -4.73
CA GLY A 61 -20.95 -9.26 -5.80
C GLY A 61 -20.20 -7.92 -5.72
N VAL A 62 -18.88 -7.93 -5.56
CA VAL A 62 -18.10 -6.70 -5.40
C VAL A 62 -17.85 -6.00 -6.74
N ASP A 63 -17.91 -4.64 -6.75
CA ASP A 63 -17.57 -3.80 -7.91
C ASP A 63 -16.08 -3.49 -8.00
N GLY A 64 -15.31 -3.87 -7.00
CA GLY A 64 -13.86 -3.76 -6.98
C GLY A 64 -13.25 -4.26 -5.68
N VAL A 65 -11.95 -4.55 -5.74
CA VAL A 65 -11.16 -5.01 -4.59
C VAL A 65 -9.91 -4.15 -4.49
N TRP A 66 -9.60 -3.69 -3.28
CA TRP A 66 -8.38 -2.94 -2.97
C TRP A 66 -7.38 -3.83 -2.25
N LEU A 67 -6.18 -3.94 -2.82
CA LEU A 67 -5.05 -4.60 -2.21
C LEU A 67 -4.51 -3.71 -1.08
N ASP A 68 -4.55 -4.23 0.13
CA ASP A 68 -4.01 -3.56 1.31
C ASP A 68 -2.81 -4.32 1.88
N TYR A 69 -1.98 -3.64 2.69
CA TYR A 69 -0.73 -4.17 3.22
C TYR A 69 0.19 -4.78 2.15
N HIS A 70 0.16 -4.21 0.94
CA HIS A 70 0.95 -4.68 -0.19
C HIS A 70 2.32 -4.00 -0.23
N HIS A 71 3.13 -4.27 0.78
CA HIS A 71 4.46 -3.70 0.97
C HIS A 71 5.36 -4.63 1.79
N ALA A 72 6.68 -4.36 1.78
CA ALA A 72 7.61 -5.07 2.65
C ALA A 72 7.29 -4.83 4.13
N HIS A 73 7.75 -5.74 4.98
CA HIS A 73 7.55 -5.71 6.43
C HIS A 73 7.89 -4.35 7.05
N ALA A 74 6.90 -3.60 7.51
CA ALA A 74 7.06 -2.23 7.99
C ALA A 74 5.83 -1.74 8.76
N SER A 75 6.03 -0.77 9.65
CA SER A 75 5.01 0.14 10.19
C SER A 75 5.29 1.54 9.68
N TRP A 76 4.56 1.98 8.66
CA TRP A 76 4.86 3.24 7.98
C TRP A 76 3.77 4.32 8.15
N GLU A 77 2.60 3.97 8.65
CA GLU A 77 1.45 4.88 8.80
C GLU A 77 1.58 5.75 10.06
N GLN A 78 2.69 6.49 10.15
CA GLN A 78 3.01 7.35 11.29
C GLN A 78 4.08 8.37 10.95
N ALA A 79 4.23 9.40 11.82
CA ALA A 79 5.19 10.46 11.63
C ALA A 79 6.64 9.96 11.58
N GLU A 80 6.99 8.99 12.44
CA GLU A 80 8.31 8.34 12.49
C GLU A 80 8.16 6.85 12.14
N PRO A 81 8.22 6.49 10.84
CA PRO A 81 7.98 5.13 10.39
C PRO A 81 9.11 4.16 10.77
N ASN A 82 8.73 2.95 11.16
CA ASN A 82 9.64 1.84 11.44
C ASN A 82 9.67 0.88 10.23
N MET A 83 10.75 0.91 9.47
CA MET A 83 10.90 0.22 8.19
C MET A 83 12.19 -0.60 8.15
N PRO A 84 12.25 -1.76 8.81
CA PRO A 84 13.42 -2.62 8.81
C PRO A 84 13.71 -3.17 7.41
N ASP A 85 14.99 -3.41 7.12
CA ASP A 85 15.36 -4.10 5.89
C ASP A 85 15.01 -5.59 5.99
N THR A 86 14.12 -6.05 5.13
CA THR A 86 13.67 -7.44 5.00
C THR A 86 13.31 -7.74 3.52
N CYS A 87 13.14 -8.99 3.11
CA CYS A 87 13.33 -10.26 3.79
C CYS A 87 14.59 -10.96 3.26
N PHE A 88 15.53 -11.33 4.14
CA PHE A 88 16.78 -11.99 3.76
C PHE A 88 16.75 -13.51 4.04
N CYS A 89 15.57 -14.14 4.08
CA CYS A 89 15.47 -15.59 4.23
C CYS A 89 16.06 -16.33 3.01
N GLU A 90 16.44 -17.59 3.20
CA GLU A 90 17.02 -18.41 2.14
C GLU A 90 16.17 -18.48 0.86
N ARG A 91 14.85 -18.46 0.97
CA ARG A 91 13.96 -18.42 -0.21
C ARG A 91 14.16 -17.13 -1.00
N CYS A 92 14.20 -15.98 -0.33
CA CYS A 92 14.43 -14.69 -0.98
C CYS A 92 15.81 -14.61 -1.60
N LEU A 93 16.86 -15.04 -0.90
CA LEU A 93 18.22 -15.00 -1.40
C LEU A 93 18.39 -15.89 -2.64
N ARG A 94 17.95 -17.15 -2.59
CA ARG A 94 18.01 -18.06 -3.75
C ARG A 94 17.17 -17.58 -4.93
N ARG A 95 16.01 -17.03 -4.66
CA ARG A 95 15.15 -16.49 -5.72
C ARG A 95 15.79 -15.25 -6.36
N PHE A 96 16.38 -14.36 -5.57
CA PHE A 96 17.15 -13.22 -6.09
C PHE A 96 18.29 -13.67 -7.00
N GLU A 97 19.10 -14.65 -6.56
CA GLU A 97 20.19 -15.19 -7.38
C GLU A 97 19.68 -15.77 -8.71
N LYS A 98 18.60 -16.55 -8.65
CA LYS A 98 17.96 -17.15 -9.83
C LYS A 98 17.45 -16.10 -10.79
N ASP A 99 16.71 -15.10 -10.28
CA ASP A 99 16.01 -14.12 -11.10
C ASP A 99 16.96 -13.07 -11.71
N THR A 100 18.07 -12.76 -11.02
CA THR A 100 19.01 -11.71 -11.44
C THR A 100 20.33 -12.23 -12.03
N GLY A 101 20.63 -13.50 -11.87
CA GLY A 101 21.94 -14.07 -12.19
C GLY A 101 23.08 -13.64 -11.24
N THR A 102 22.80 -12.82 -10.25
CA THR A 102 23.77 -12.42 -9.22
C THR A 102 24.12 -13.60 -8.35
N ARG A 103 25.40 -13.80 -8.09
CA ARG A 103 25.88 -14.87 -7.17
C ARG A 103 26.30 -14.28 -5.84
N LEU A 104 25.74 -14.83 -4.77
CA LEU A 104 26.12 -14.49 -3.41
C LEU A 104 27.12 -15.51 -2.86
N PRO A 105 28.08 -15.11 -2.01
CA PRO A 105 29.02 -16.05 -1.42
C PRO A 105 28.27 -17.04 -0.50
N PRO A 106 28.85 -18.25 -0.30
CA PRO A 106 28.37 -19.20 0.69
C PRO A 106 28.75 -18.73 2.11
N ALA A 107 28.00 -17.75 2.62
CA ALA A 107 28.23 -17.04 3.86
C ALA A 107 26.93 -16.96 4.70
N PRO A 108 27.03 -16.65 6.01
CA PRO A 108 25.87 -16.40 6.85
C PRO A 108 24.94 -15.33 6.25
N THR A 109 23.65 -15.40 6.56
CA THR A 109 22.62 -14.47 6.04
C THR A 109 23.00 -13.00 6.27
N ALA A 110 23.52 -12.65 7.45
CA ALA A 110 23.90 -11.28 7.77
C ALA A 110 25.02 -10.73 6.84
N GLU A 111 25.95 -11.57 6.42
CA GLU A 111 27.00 -11.16 5.49
C GLU A 111 26.45 -10.98 4.07
N ARG A 112 25.61 -11.90 3.60
CA ARG A 112 24.92 -11.79 2.31
C ARG A 112 23.99 -10.58 2.28
N ALA A 113 23.26 -10.30 3.36
CA ALA A 113 22.41 -9.11 3.50
C ALA A 113 23.23 -7.82 3.39
N ARG A 114 24.40 -7.75 4.05
CA ARG A 114 25.31 -6.60 3.94
C ARG A 114 25.77 -6.36 2.50
N LEU A 115 26.11 -7.40 1.75
CA LEU A 115 26.46 -7.29 0.33
C LEU A 115 25.28 -6.78 -0.51
N LEU A 116 24.07 -7.29 -0.26
CA LEU A 116 22.86 -6.84 -0.94
C LEU A 116 22.54 -5.39 -0.64
N LEU A 117 22.76 -4.93 0.59
CA LEU A 117 22.49 -3.54 1.01
C LEU A 117 23.61 -2.55 0.63
N SER A 118 24.73 -3.03 0.15
CA SER A 118 25.86 -2.22 -0.32
C SER A 118 26.11 -2.41 -1.82
N THR A 119 26.88 -3.40 -2.18
CA THR A 119 27.37 -3.65 -3.56
C THR A 119 26.24 -3.95 -4.55
N HIS A 120 25.21 -4.69 -4.12
CA HIS A 120 24.11 -5.12 -4.99
C HIS A 120 22.80 -4.36 -4.71
N ARG A 121 22.86 -3.22 -4.01
CA ARG A 121 21.68 -2.49 -3.54
C ARG A 121 20.65 -2.22 -4.65
N LYS A 122 21.09 -1.70 -5.80
CA LYS A 122 20.18 -1.39 -6.92
C LYS A 122 19.46 -2.62 -7.43
N ALA A 123 20.19 -3.74 -7.61
CA ALA A 123 19.59 -4.99 -8.08
C ALA A 123 18.63 -5.58 -7.04
N TRP A 124 19.00 -5.53 -5.75
CA TRP A 124 18.18 -6.01 -4.65
C TRP A 124 16.86 -5.23 -4.50
N VAL A 125 16.95 -3.90 -4.51
CA VAL A 125 15.76 -3.03 -4.43
C VAL A 125 14.85 -3.26 -5.63
N ARG A 126 15.41 -3.29 -6.85
CA ARG A 126 14.62 -3.54 -8.06
C ARG A 126 13.92 -4.89 -8.00
N TRP A 127 14.63 -5.96 -7.67
CA TRP A 127 14.07 -7.30 -7.55
C TRP A 127 12.93 -7.38 -6.52
N ARG A 128 13.05 -6.70 -5.38
CA ARG A 128 11.97 -6.63 -4.39
C ARG A 128 10.73 -5.94 -4.95
N CYS A 129 10.90 -4.84 -5.68
CA CYS A 129 9.80 -4.16 -6.37
C CYS A 129 9.15 -5.05 -7.42
N ASP A 130 9.95 -5.75 -8.22
CA ASP A 130 9.48 -6.67 -9.25
C ASP A 130 8.69 -7.84 -8.63
N LEU A 131 9.19 -8.39 -7.51
CA LEU A 131 8.50 -9.44 -6.76
C LEU A 131 7.10 -9.00 -6.28
N LEU A 132 6.96 -7.79 -5.73
CA LEU A 132 5.65 -7.28 -5.30
C LEU A 132 4.77 -6.88 -6.49
N THR A 133 5.34 -6.37 -7.56
CA THR A 133 4.60 -6.10 -8.82
C THR A 133 4.05 -7.38 -9.43
N ASP A 134 4.80 -8.50 -9.35
CA ASP A 134 4.34 -9.82 -9.79
C ASP A 134 3.11 -10.33 -9.02
N TRP A 135 3.00 -10.00 -7.73
CA TRP A 135 1.79 -10.30 -6.97
C TRP A 135 0.59 -9.52 -7.51
N VAL A 136 0.77 -8.23 -7.80
CA VAL A 136 -0.32 -7.38 -8.35
C VAL A 136 -0.74 -7.88 -9.73
N ARG A 137 0.22 -8.30 -10.56
CA ARG A 137 -0.07 -8.90 -11.87
C ARG A 137 -0.93 -10.16 -11.73
N GLU A 138 -0.61 -11.07 -10.81
CA GLU A 138 -1.37 -12.30 -10.59
C GLU A 138 -2.79 -12.02 -10.05
N PHE A 139 -2.96 -11.06 -9.13
CA PHE A 139 -4.27 -10.59 -8.71
C PHE A 139 -5.07 -10.01 -9.89
N ARG A 140 -4.42 -9.27 -10.79
CA ARG A 140 -5.05 -8.74 -12.00
C ARG A 140 -5.53 -9.87 -12.92
N GLU A 141 -4.71 -10.88 -13.17
CA GLU A 141 -5.06 -12.04 -13.99
C GLU A 141 -6.25 -12.80 -13.41
N ILE A 142 -6.29 -13.02 -12.09
CA ILE A 142 -7.42 -13.64 -11.41
C ILE A 142 -8.69 -12.79 -11.54
N ARG A 143 -8.58 -11.47 -11.33
CA ARG A 143 -9.71 -10.55 -11.46
C ARG A 143 -10.27 -10.57 -12.89
N ASP A 144 -9.43 -10.52 -13.90
CA ASP A 144 -9.83 -10.54 -15.30
C ASP A 144 -10.52 -11.85 -15.68
N ALA A 145 -10.08 -12.97 -15.10
CA ALA A 145 -10.68 -14.29 -15.35
C ALA A 145 -12.02 -14.48 -14.62
N VAL A 146 -12.18 -13.94 -13.39
CA VAL A 146 -13.35 -14.24 -12.55
C VAL A 146 -14.40 -13.14 -12.62
N ARG A 147 -13.97 -11.87 -12.62
CA ARG A 147 -14.87 -10.71 -12.59
C ARG A 147 -14.26 -9.52 -13.35
N PRO A 148 -14.22 -9.57 -14.68
CA PRO A 148 -13.47 -8.63 -15.53
C PRO A 148 -13.91 -7.17 -15.40
N ARG A 149 -15.13 -6.90 -14.92
CA ARG A 149 -15.64 -5.54 -14.71
C ARG A 149 -15.34 -4.95 -13.33
N ALA A 150 -14.91 -5.78 -12.36
CA ALA A 150 -14.51 -5.28 -11.05
C ALA A 150 -13.23 -4.46 -11.14
N LEU A 151 -13.13 -3.37 -10.38
CA LEU A 151 -11.92 -2.57 -10.29
C LEU A 151 -10.88 -3.28 -9.41
N LEU A 152 -9.60 -3.18 -9.79
CA LEU A 152 -8.49 -3.52 -8.92
C LEU A 152 -7.82 -2.24 -8.44
N GLY A 153 -7.93 -1.96 -7.15
CA GLY A 153 -7.30 -0.82 -6.50
C GLY A 153 -6.14 -1.24 -5.60
N THR A 154 -5.31 -0.28 -5.21
CA THR A 154 -4.27 -0.51 -4.21
C THR A 154 -4.24 0.64 -3.21
N PHE A 155 -4.20 0.32 -1.91
CA PHE A 155 -3.82 1.27 -0.88
C PHE A 155 -2.29 1.33 -0.80
N HIS A 156 -1.75 2.53 -0.67
CA HIS A 156 -0.32 2.72 -0.59
C HIS A 156 0.05 4.01 0.14
N ASN A 157 1.31 4.09 0.57
CA ASN A 157 1.84 5.29 1.20
C ASN A 157 1.76 6.50 0.24
N PRO A 158 1.56 7.72 0.77
CA PRO A 158 1.36 8.91 -0.06
C PRO A 158 2.66 9.55 -0.55
N TRP A 159 3.83 9.12 -0.06
CA TRP A 159 5.11 9.81 -0.24
C TRP A 159 5.56 9.91 -1.69
N THR A 160 6.29 10.99 -2.00
CA THR A 160 6.99 11.17 -3.27
C THR A 160 8.18 10.21 -3.40
N ASP A 161 8.85 10.22 -4.55
CA ASP A 161 10.06 9.38 -4.76
C ASP A 161 11.24 9.82 -3.87
N GLU A 162 11.28 11.08 -3.43
CA GLU A 162 12.37 11.67 -2.66
C GLU A 162 12.13 11.64 -1.15
N GLU A 163 10.86 11.64 -0.74
CA GLU A 163 10.53 11.67 0.68
C GLU A 163 11.09 10.47 1.41
N ARG A 164 11.60 10.71 2.62
CA ARG A 164 12.20 9.69 3.50
C ARG A 164 13.32 8.89 2.82
N GLY A 165 14.12 9.57 1.98
CA GLY A 165 15.23 8.93 1.26
C GLY A 165 14.78 7.87 0.25
N GLY A 166 13.62 8.06 -0.37
CA GLY A 166 13.09 7.12 -1.35
C GLY A 166 12.45 5.87 -0.73
N ALA A 167 12.00 5.95 0.53
CA ALA A 167 11.56 4.81 1.31
C ALA A 167 10.45 3.97 0.65
N ARG A 168 9.59 4.56 -0.19
CA ARG A 168 8.57 3.82 -0.92
C ARG A 168 9.19 2.71 -1.78
N ILE A 169 10.24 3.01 -2.50
CA ILE A 169 10.99 2.04 -3.33
C ILE A 169 12.00 1.26 -2.47
N GLU A 170 12.83 1.99 -1.74
CA GLU A 170 13.99 1.44 -1.04
C GLU A 170 13.63 0.54 0.13
N LYS A 171 12.57 0.84 0.85
CA LYS A 171 12.15 0.11 2.06
C LYS A 171 10.87 -0.69 1.84
N LEU A 172 9.83 -0.06 1.32
CA LEU A 172 8.52 -0.69 1.16
C LEU A 172 8.40 -1.56 -0.10
N ALA A 173 9.33 -1.42 -1.05
CA ALA A 173 9.33 -2.13 -2.34
C ALA A 173 8.07 -1.88 -3.19
N ILE A 174 7.52 -0.66 -3.14
CA ILE A 174 6.35 -0.26 -3.91
C ILE A 174 6.80 0.55 -5.12
N ASP A 175 6.75 -0.04 -6.32
CA ASP A 175 6.95 0.65 -7.60
C ASP A 175 5.58 0.91 -8.25
N LEU A 176 5.00 2.08 -8.00
CA LEU A 176 3.69 2.45 -8.55
C LEU A 176 3.68 2.53 -10.07
N ARG A 177 4.80 2.90 -10.70
CA ARG A 177 4.91 2.95 -12.17
C ARG A 177 4.86 1.56 -12.77
N ALA A 178 5.58 0.60 -12.19
CA ALA A 178 5.52 -0.80 -12.63
C ALA A 178 4.13 -1.41 -12.38
N GLN A 179 3.52 -1.12 -11.22
CA GLN A 179 2.19 -1.60 -10.88
C GLN A 179 1.08 -0.99 -11.75
N ALA A 180 1.30 0.17 -12.38
CA ALA A 180 0.29 0.84 -13.22
C ALA A 180 -0.20 -0.02 -14.40
N ALA A 181 0.60 -0.97 -14.89
CA ALA A 181 0.15 -1.93 -15.89
C ALA A 181 -1.03 -2.80 -15.42
N HIS A 182 -1.19 -2.98 -14.12
CA HIS A 182 -2.08 -3.96 -13.51
C HIS A 182 -3.19 -3.36 -12.62
N VAL A 183 -3.07 -2.10 -12.20
CA VAL A 183 -3.98 -1.41 -11.27
C VAL A 183 -4.92 -0.47 -12.03
N ASP A 184 -6.19 -0.41 -11.62
CA ASP A 184 -7.18 0.53 -12.17
C ASP A 184 -7.29 1.80 -11.32
N VAL A 185 -7.13 1.68 -10.00
CA VAL A 185 -7.29 2.78 -9.04
C VAL A 185 -6.14 2.84 -8.05
N PHE A 186 -5.45 3.95 -8.00
CA PHE A 186 -4.44 4.26 -7.00
C PHE A 186 -5.06 5.01 -5.83
N SER A 187 -4.89 4.50 -4.63
CA SER A 187 -5.44 5.09 -3.42
C SER A 187 -4.34 5.40 -2.41
N PRO A 188 -3.64 6.55 -2.60
CA PRO A 188 -2.72 7.02 -1.59
C PRO A 188 -3.45 7.26 -0.27
N MET A 189 -2.76 7.06 0.85
CA MET A 189 -3.27 7.26 2.20
C MET A 189 -2.66 8.52 2.84
N PRO A 190 -2.99 9.76 2.39
CA PRO A 190 -2.44 10.99 2.95
C PRO A 190 -3.14 11.37 4.26
N TYR A 191 -2.90 10.59 5.31
CA TYR A 191 -3.39 10.83 6.66
C TYR A 191 -2.63 12.00 7.30
N HIS A 192 -3.01 13.23 6.93
CA HIS A 192 -2.24 14.45 7.21
C HIS A 192 -1.87 14.60 8.68
N ALA A 193 -2.82 14.42 9.61
CA ALA A 193 -2.53 14.54 11.03
C ALA A 193 -1.58 13.43 11.51
N ARG A 194 -1.82 12.20 11.08
CA ARG A 194 -1.01 11.01 11.42
C ARG A 194 0.44 11.13 10.95
N PHE A 195 0.65 11.78 9.80
CA PHE A 195 2.00 12.00 9.23
C PHE A 195 2.68 13.29 9.70
N GLY A 196 2.14 13.97 10.73
CA GLY A 196 2.75 15.17 11.31
C GLY A 196 2.38 16.47 10.59
N HIS A 197 1.36 16.46 9.72
CA HIS A 197 0.85 17.61 8.96
C HIS A 197 -0.50 18.11 9.48
N ALA A 198 -0.80 17.98 10.79
CA ALA A 198 -2.10 18.29 11.37
C ALA A 198 -2.57 19.74 11.12
N SER A 199 -1.67 20.70 10.97
CA SER A 199 -1.99 22.09 10.64
C SER A 199 -2.02 22.40 9.15
N ASP A 200 -1.73 21.42 8.27
CA ASP A 200 -1.57 21.61 6.83
C ASP A 200 -2.37 20.58 5.99
N PRO A 201 -3.69 20.67 5.93
CA PRO A 201 -4.49 19.80 5.08
C PRO A 201 -4.13 19.88 3.58
N ALA A 202 -3.50 20.98 3.12
CA ALA A 202 -3.07 21.14 1.74
C ALA A 202 -1.95 20.16 1.34
N TRP A 203 -1.23 19.58 2.32
CA TRP A 203 -0.29 18.47 2.06
C TRP A 203 -0.97 17.32 1.30
N ILE A 204 -2.24 17.02 1.59
CA ILE A 204 -3.03 15.98 0.90
C ILE A 204 -3.03 16.21 -0.61
N SER A 205 -3.43 17.41 -1.06
CA SER A 205 -3.50 17.71 -2.50
C SER A 205 -2.13 17.77 -3.17
N ARG A 206 -1.06 18.13 -2.44
CA ARG A 206 0.31 18.06 -2.98
C ARG A 206 0.74 16.63 -3.28
N GLN A 207 0.43 15.69 -2.37
CA GLN A 207 0.74 14.26 -2.58
C GLN A 207 -0.07 13.68 -3.75
N VAL A 208 -1.36 14.02 -3.84
CA VAL A 208 -2.23 13.61 -4.95
C VAL A 208 -1.73 14.16 -6.29
N ALA A 209 -1.36 15.45 -6.34
CA ALA A 209 -0.82 16.09 -7.54
C ALA A 209 0.51 15.47 -7.98
N TRP A 210 1.41 15.18 -7.02
CA TRP A 210 2.66 14.48 -7.31
C TRP A 210 2.38 13.09 -7.93
N LEU A 211 1.47 12.32 -7.36
CA LEU A 211 1.12 10.98 -7.86
C LEU A 211 0.57 11.07 -9.29
N GLY A 212 -0.34 12.00 -9.55
CA GLY A 212 -0.88 12.23 -10.89
C GLY A 212 0.21 12.54 -11.90
N LYS A 213 1.12 13.45 -11.57
CA LYS A 213 2.29 13.77 -12.42
C LYS A 213 3.20 12.55 -12.63
N ALA A 214 3.48 11.79 -11.59
CA ALA A 214 4.36 10.63 -11.62
C ALA A 214 3.83 9.49 -12.50
N LEU A 215 2.49 9.34 -12.59
CA LEU A 215 1.81 8.29 -13.34
C LEU A 215 1.16 8.79 -14.64
N GLY A 216 1.21 10.08 -14.94
CA GLY A 216 0.55 10.66 -16.11
C GLY A 216 -0.99 10.63 -16.01
N ILE A 217 -1.54 10.74 -14.80
CA ILE A 217 -2.99 10.76 -14.56
C ILE A 217 -3.43 12.21 -14.34
N GLU A 218 -4.37 12.68 -15.13
CA GLU A 218 -4.88 14.05 -15.07
C GLU A 218 -6.29 14.15 -14.48
N GLY A 219 -6.96 13.02 -14.26
CA GLY A 219 -8.34 12.97 -13.76
C GLY A 219 -9.39 13.28 -14.82
N ARG A 220 -9.06 13.05 -16.11
CA ARG A 220 -10.01 13.25 -17.21
C ARG A 220 -11.05 12.14 -17.27
N PRO A 221 -12.28 12.42 -17.71
CA PRO A 221 -13.26 11.38 -17.99
C PRO A 221 -12.72 10.36 -19.00
N GLY A 222 -12.89 9.07 -18.70
CA GLY A 222 -12.45 7.98 -19.59
C GLY A 222 -10.98 7.57 -19.45
N GLU A 223 -10.18 8.23 -18.61
CA GLU A 223 -8.83 7.75 -18.32
C GLU A 223 -8.85 6.33 -17.74
N ARG A 224 -7.86 5.54 -18.15
CA ARG A 224 -7.71 4.15 -17.68
C ARG A 224 -7.49 4.10 -16.16
N HIS A 225 -6.62 4.97 -15.65
CA HIS A 225 -6.27 5.00 -14.25
C HIS A 225 -7.00 6.12 -13.51
N ARG A 226 -7.27 5.88 -12.24
CA ARG A 226 -7.93 6.85 -11.34
C ARG A 226 -7.12 7.01 -10.08
N ILE A 227 -7.23 8.19 -9.45
CA ILE A 227 -6.70 8.43 -8.12
C ILE A 227 -7.87 8.70 -7.20
N TRP A 228 -8.03 7.83 -6.18
CA TRP A 228 -9.02 7.97 -5.12
C TRP A 228 -8.30 7.94 -3.77
N PRO A 229 -7.79 9.08 -3.28
CA PRO A 229 -7.11 9.09 -2.00
C PRO A 229 -8.07 8.72 -0.87
N ILE A 230 -7.54 8.07 0.17
CA ILE A 230 -8.27 7.84 1.41
C ILE A 230 -7.72 8.79 2.47
N VAL A 231 -8.54 9.72 2.95
CA VAL A 231 -8.13 10.81 3.83
C VAL A 231 -8.57 10.58 5.27
N GLN A 232 -7.74 11.00 6.22
CA GLN A 232 -8.05 10.91 7.64
C GLN A 232 -9.04 11.98 8.05
N VAL A 233 -10.22 11.57 8.54
CA VAL A 233 -11.23 12.48 9.11
C VAL A 233 -11.60 12.11 10.55
N SER A 234 -11.33 10.86 10.98
CA SER A 234 -11.48 10.43 12.37
C SER A 234 -10.17 10.58 13.14
N ASP A 235 -10.29 10.66 14.45
CA ASP A 235 -9.14 10.60 15.34
C ASP A 235 -8.55 9.18 15.33
N TRP A 236 -7.20 9.12 15.28
CA TRP A 236 -6.45 7.87 15.29
C TRP A 236 -5.07 8.09 15.96
N GLY A 237 -5.10 8.33 17.27
CA GLY A 237 -3.95 8.82 18.02
C GLY A 237 -3.83 10.33 17.96
N GLU A 238 -3.95 10.92 16.79
CA GLU A 238 -4.01 12.36 16.54
C GLU A 238 -5.47 12.83 16.41
N THR A 239 -5.75 14.07 16.83
CA THR A 239 -7.05 14.69 16.67
C THR A 239 -7.14 15.40 15.31
N VAL A 240 -8.21 15.10 14.56
CA VAL A 240 -8.62 15.88 13.38
C VAL A 240 -9.77 16.80 13.81
N PRO A 241 -9.57 18.12 13.94
CA PRO A 241 -10.64 19.03 14.33
C PRO A 241 -11.85 18.98 13.36
N LEU A 242 -13.06 19.08 13.90
CA LEU A 242 -14.28 19.12 13.09
C LEU A 242 -14.22 20.21 11.99
N ALA A 243 -13.67 21.37 12.32
CA ALA A 243 -13.53 22.50 11.39
C ALA A 243 -12.61 22.18 10.19
N GLN A 244 -11.71 21.18 10.30
CA GLN A 244 -10.83 20.79 9.20
C GLN A 244 -11.46 19.76 8.25
N VAL A 245 -12.53 19.07 8.64
CA VAL A 245 -13.14 18.01 7.83
C VAL A 245 -13.48 18.46 6.41
N PRO A 246 -14.12 19.65 6.20
CA PRO A 246 -14.38 20.13 4.84
C PRO A 246 -13.11 20.37 4.02
N ALA A 247 -12.07 20.96 4.62
CA ALA A 247 -10.81 21.23 3.94
C ALA A 247 -10.06 19.93 3.56
N VAL A 248 -10.05 18.95 4.45
CA VAL A 248 -9.45 17.62 4.21
C VAL A 248 -10.11 16.94 3.00
N LEU A 249 -11.44 16.95 2.94
CA LEU A 249 -12.20 16.37 1.82
C LEU A 249 -12.03 17.17 0.52
N ASP A 250 -12.00 18.50 0.60
CA ASP A 250 -11.73 19.36 -0.55
C ASP A 250 -10.35 19.06 -1.15
N HIS A 251 -9.30 19.04 -0.32
CA HIS A 251 -7.95 18.69 -0.78
C HIS A 251 -7.84 17.26 -1.30
N GLY A 252 -8.57 16.30 -0.72
CA GLY A 252 -8.60 14.91 -1.19
C GLY A 252 -9.34 14.73 -2.51
N SER A 253 -10.25 15.63 -2.87
CA SER A 253 -11.07 15.57 -4.09
C SER A 253 -10.58 16.45 -5.23
N ARG A 254 -9.48 17.20 -5.04
CA ARG A 254 -8.89 18.05 -6.10
C ARG A 254 -8.26 17.20 -7.19
N LEU A 255 -8.39 17.65 -8.44
CA LEU A 255 -7.72 17.01 -9.56
C LEU A 255 -6.21 16.83 -9.26
N PRO A 256 -5.62 15.72 -9.68
CA PRO A 256 -6.17 14.66 -10.55
C PRO A 256 -7.02 13.58 -9.84
N ALA A 257 -7.39 13.76 -8.56
CA ALA A 257 -8.33 12.83 -7.91
C ALA A 257 -9.72 12.92 -8.57
N THR A 258 -10.32 11.73 -8.80
CA THR A 258 -11.67 11.59 -9.36
C THR A 258 -12.67 11.02 -8.37
N GLY A 259 -12.24 10.83 -7.14
CA GLY A 259 -13.02 10.39 -5.99
C GLY A 259 -12.21 10.56 -4.72
N VAL A 260 -12.85 10.45 -3.57
CA VAL A 260 -12.20 10.50 -2.25
C VAL A 260 -12.87 9.50 -1.31
N MET A 261 -12.05 8.80 -0.55
CA MET A 261 -12.47 7.89 0.52
C MET A 261 -12.13 8.49 1.89
N VAL A 262 -12.79 8.04 2.94
CA VAL A 262 -12.56 8.52 4.30
C VAL A 262 -12.09 7.41 5.24
N PHE A 263 -11.11 7.71 6.06
CA PHE A 263 -10.59 6.85 7.12
C PHE A 263 -10.94 7.47 8.49
N ALA A 264 -11.58 6.74 9.42
CA ALA A 264 -12.18 5.46 9.23
C ALA A 264 -13.55 5.44 9.91
N TRP A 265 -14.47 4.63 9.39
CA TRP A 265 -15.82 4.50 9.95
C TRP A 265 -15.81 4.12 11.44
N GLY A 266 -14.88 3.24 11.85
CA GLY A 266 -14.75 2.83 13.25
C GLY A 266 -14.55 3.98 14.24
N GLY A 267 -13.83 5.03 13.82
CA GLY A 267 -13.69 6.30 14.57
C GLY A 267 -14.87 7.23 14.39
N LEU A 268 -15.29 7.43 13.14
CA LEU A 268 -16.38 8.36 12.79
C LEU A 268 -17.71 8.04 13.47
N ARG A 269 -18.06 6.74 13.61
CA ARG A 269 -19.33 6.34 14.28
C ARG A 269 -19.45 6.85 15.72
N LYS A 270 -18.36 7.29 16.33
CA LYS A 270 -18.31 7.88 17.67
C LYS A 270 -18.34 9.41 17.66
N GLN A 271 -18.38 10.02 16.47
CA GLN A 271 -18.27 11.48 16.24
C GLN A 271 -19.37 11.92 15.26
N PRO A 272 -20.67 11.96 15.68
CA PRO A 272 -21.80 12.23 14.80
C PRO A 272 -21.70 13.56 14.06
N GLU A 273 -21.13 14.60 14.69
CA GLU A 273 -20.89 15.90 14.07
C GLU A 273 -19.94 15.82 12.87
N LYS A 274 -18.95 14.94 12.91
CA LYS A 274 -18.04 14.69 11.77
C LYS A 274 -18.74 13.91 10.66
N ILE A 275 -19.63 12.96 11.00
CA ILE A 275 -20.46 12.25 10.00
C ILE A 275 -21.30 13.26 9.23
N GLU A 276 -21.94 14.20 9.93
CA GLU A 276 -22.74 15.25 9.29
C GLU A 276 -21.86 16.14 8.37
N ALA A 277 -20.68 16.54 8.84
CA ALA A 277 -19.75 17.36 8.05
C ALA A 277 -19.31 16.62 6.78
N VAL A 278 -18.93 15.35 6.89
CA VAL A 278 -18.62 14.48 5.74
C VAL A 278 -19.80 14.40 4.79
N GLY A 279 -21.00 14.14 5.31
CA GLY A 279 -22.22 14.03 4.50
C GLY A 279 -22.56 15.32 3.75
N ARG A 280 -22.41 16.49 4.40
CA ARG A 280 -22.60 17.80 3.74
C ARG A 280 -21.60 18.00 2.60
N THR A 281 -20.32 17.73 2.85
CA THR A 281 -19.27 17.90 1.85
C THR A 281 -19.46 16.97 0.66
N PHE A 282 -19.77 15.68 0.88
CA PHE A 282 -20.06 14.76 -0.21
C PHE A 282 -21.30 15.16 -1.04
N ARG A 283 -22.32 15.71 -0.42
CA ARG A 283 -23.47 16.24 -1.17
C ARG A 283 -23.08 17.43 -2.05
N ALA A 284 -22.23 18.33 -1.52
CA ALA A 284 -21.74 19.48 -2.29
C ALA A 284 -20.85 19.04 -3.48
N LEU A 285 -19.98 18.03 -3.30
CA LEU A 285 -19.13 17.49 -4.35
C LEU A 285 -19.90 16.78 -5.48
N ARG A 286 -21.07 16.22 -5.17
CA ARG A 286 -21.93 15.58 -6.19
C ARG A 286 -22.58 16.57 -7.15
N GLY A 287 -22.70 17.85 -6.79
CA GLY A 287 -23.44 18.85 -7.56
C GLY A 287 -24.96 18.60 -7.57
N PRO A 288 -25.77 19.57 -8.00
CA PRO A 288 -27.18 19.35 -8.22
C PRO A 288 -27.36 18.46 -9.46
N GLY A 289 -27.75 17.19 -9.27
CA GLY A 289 -28.23 16.33 -10.37
C GLY A 289 -27.24 15.34 -11.00
N ARG A 290 -26.41 14.69 -10.20
CA ARG A 290 -25.72 13.43 -10.64
C ARG A 290 -26.20 12.23 -9.83
#